data_73462dc4bd6af616be3798725d9e8617
#
_entry.id   73462dc4bd6af616be3798725d9e8617
#
_cell.length_a   1.000
_cell.length_b   1.000
_cell.length_c   1.000
_cell.angle_alpha   90.00
_cell.angle_beta   90.00
_cell.angle_gamma   90.00
#
_symmetry.space_group_name_H-M   'P 1'
#
loop_
_entity.id
_entity.type
_entity.pdbx_description
1 polymer ?
#
loop_
_entity_poly.entity_id
_entity_poly.type
_entity_poly.pdbx_seq_one_letter_code
_entity_poly.pdbx_strand_id
1 'polypeptide(L)'
;MSTKKDNFTIKDKQFMQIALNLAIAREGLTGTNPSVGCVIVKENEIISIGQTTHDGRPHAERNAIKDSIENVAGSKMYVTLEPCCHKGKTPPCTNLIIKSKISEVIYSISDIDERVSGKSFKVLKSSKIKVRKNLLKKDISRFYYPYFFNRKNKIPFVTGKIAVSKNNLIYSKEKQKITNIYSDKFSHFLRYKNDTILISYKTLNKDNPKLNCRLKNKNNFSPIRVILDSKLHSNLNSYLIKSASKIKTIIFYNEATKSKISLFK
;
A
#
# COMPACT_ATOMS: atom_id res chain seq x y z
N MET A 1 2.13 36.44 3.38
CA MET A 1 0.87 36.10 2.68
C MET A 1 0.13 35.09 3.52
N SER A 2 -0.96 35.50 4.19
CA SER A 2 -1.82 34.63 5.00
C SER A 2 -2.49 33.62 4.10
N THR A 3 -2.13 32.36 4.21
CA THR A 3 -2.86 31.26 3.55
C THR A 3 -4.22 31.14 4.22
N LYS A 4 -5.30 31.59 3.52
CA LYS A 4 -6.68 31.27 3.95
C LYS A 4 -6.74 29.77 4.21
N LYS A 5 -6.97 29.39 5.49
CA LYS A 5 -7.27 28.00 5.85
C LYS A 5 -8.53 27.60 5.07
N ASP A 6 -8.42 26.59 4.21
CA ASP A 6 -9.59 26.02 3.56
C ASP A 6 -10.54 25.49 4.64
N ASN A 7 -11.72 26.13 4.78
CA ASN A 7 -12.74 25.67 5.73
C ASN A 7 -13.41 24.42 5.16
N PHE A 8 -13.10 23.27 5.74
CA PHE A 8 -13.74 22.00 5.42
C PHE A 8 -14.89 21.70 6.35
N THR A 9 -16.01 21.29 5.79
CA THR A 9 -17.19 20.84 6.55
C THR A 9 -16.98 19.47 7.19
N ILE A 10 -17.88 19.09 8.11
CA ILE A 10 -17.91 17.73 8.67
C ILE A 10 -18.11 16.70 7.55
N LYS A 11 -19.03 16.97 6.60
CA LYS A 11 -19.26 16.10 5.43
C LYS A 11 -18.01 15.94 4.55
N ASP A 12 -17.26 17.02 4.28
CA ASP A 12 -15.98 16.92 3.55
C ASP A 12 -15.03 15.94 4.23
N LYS A 13 -14.92 15.98 5.57
CA LYS A 13 -14.07 15.05 6.33
C LYS A 13 -14.57 13.62 6.24
N GLN A 14 -15.87 13.39 6.29
CA GLN A 14 -16.47 12.05 6.17
C GLN A 14 -16.21 11.46 4.78
N PHE A 15 -16.41 12.22 3.70
CA PHE A 15 -16.12 11.75 2.35
C PHE A 15 -14.63 11.43 2.13
N MET A 16 -13.74 12.26 2.65
CA MET A 16 -12.30 11.98 2.59
C MET A 16 -11.91 10.78 3.45
N GLN A 17 -12.58 10.55 4.58
CA GLN A 17 -12.37 9.35 5.40
C GLN A 17 -12.79 8.08 4.66
N ILE A 18 -13.89 8.12 3.90
CA ILE A 18 -14.30 7.00 3.03
C ILE A 18 -13.24 6.76 1.96
N ALA A 19 -12.74 7.82 1.31
CA ALA A 19 -11.65 7.70 0.35
C ALA A 19 -10.39 7.06 0.99
N LEU A 20 -10.02 7.46 2.21
CA LEU A 20 -8.90 6.85 2.93
C LEU A 20 -9.14 5.36 3.22
N ASN A 21 -10.35 4.99 3.65
CA ASN A 21 -10.69 3.58 3.90
C ASN A 21 -10.57 2.72 2.64
N LEU A 22 -10.97 3.26 1.48
CA LEU A 22 -10.80 2.61 0.17
C LEU A 22 -9.31 2.41 -0.16
N ALA A 23 -8.46 3.42 0.11
CA ALA A 23 -7.03 3.31 -0.06
C ALA A 23 -6.42 2.24 0.88
N ILE A 24 -6.77 2.24 2.16
CA ILE A 24 -6.31 1.25 3.15
C ILE A 24 -6.69 -0.18 2.73
N ALA A 25 -7.88 -0.37 2.16
CA ALA A 25 -8.34 -1.69 1.71
C ALA A 25 -7.46 -2.28 0.60
N ARG A 26 -6.77 -1.46 -0.17
CA ARG A 26 -5.88 -1.86 -1.28
C ARG A 26 -4.38 -1.77 -0.97
N GLU A 27 -4.01 -1.33 0.23
CA GLU A 27 -2.61 -1.24 0.64
C GLU A 27 -1.89 -2.59 0.46
N GLY A 28 -0.68 -2.55 -0.10
CA GLY A 28 0.13 -3.74 -0.40
C GLY A 28 -0.31 -4.54 -1.64
N LEU A 29 -1.35 -4.10 -2.37
CA LEU A 29 -1.92 -4.83 -3.51
C LEU A 29 -1.82 -4.06 -4.84
N THR A 30 -1.19 -2.91 -4.83
CA THR A 30 -1.13 -1.99 -5.98
C THR A 30 0.24 -1.99 -6.68
N GLY A 31 1.08 -2.99 -6.37
CA GLY A 31 2.44 -3.09 -6.89
C GLY A 31 3.26 -1.85 -6.51
N THR A 32 3.96 -1.26 -7.47
CA THR A 32 4.80 -0.08 -7.24
C THR A 32 4.03 1.25 -7.22
N ASN A 33 2.72 1.24 -7.50
CA ASN A 33 1.87 2.43 -7.45
C ASN A 33 1.30 2.64 -6.04
N PRO A 34 1.01 3.90 -5.66
CA PRO A 34 0.35 4.15 -4.39
C PRO A 34 -1.08 3.61 -4.40
N SER A 35 -1.55 3.14 -3.26
CA SER A 35 -2.95 2.82 -3.08
C SER A 35 -3.74 4.11 -2.85
N VAL A 36 -4.62 4.44 -3.76
CA VAL A 36 -5.43 5.68 -3.75
C VAL A 36 -6.90 5.32 -3.63
N GLY A 37 -7.65 6.11 -2.87
CA GLY A 37 -9.10 6.06 -2.82
C GLY A 37 -9.70 7.37 -3.32
N CYS A 38 -10.84 7.25 -3.99
CA CYS A 38 -11.59 8.35 -4.58
C CYS A 38 -13.08 8.21 -4.29
N VAL A 39 -13.73 9.33 -3.98
CA VAL A 39 -15.19 9.43 -3.77
C VAL A 39 -15.71 10.59 -4.61
N ILE A 40 -16.75 10.37 -5.39
CA ILE A 40 -17.44 11.40 -6.16
C ILE A 40 -18.78 11.69 -5.49
N VAL A 41 -19.04 12.97 -5.25
CA VAL A 41 -20.20 13.46 -4.51
C VAL A 41 -20.95 14.51 -5.33
N LYS A 42 -22.26 14.37 -5.44
CA LYS A 42 -23.17 15.33 -6.06
C LYS A 42 -24.32 15.59 -5.10
N GLU A 43 -24.66 16.86 -4.89
CA GLU A 43 -25.76 17.25 -3.98
C GLU A 43 -25.67 16.66 -2.56
N ASN A 44 -24.43 16.52 -2.06
CA ASN A 44 -24.09 15.88 -0.78
C ASN A 44 -24.36 14.37 -0.68
N GLU A 45 -24.58 13.69 -1.79
CA GLU A 45 -24.71 12.24 -1.89
C GLU A 45 -23.53 11.62 -2.65
N ILE A 46 -23.13 10.43 -2.25
CA ILE A 46 -22.06 9.69 -2.91
C ILE A 46 -22.65 9.02 -4.16
N ILE A 47 -22.23 9.46 -5.34
CA ILE A 47 -22.65 8.88 -6.62
C ILE A 47 -21.66 7.86 -7.17
N SER A 48 -20.43 7.85 -6.67
CA SER A 48 -19.44 6.85 -7.03
C SER A 48 -18.29 6.79 -6.04
N ILE A 49 -17.65 5.62 -6.00
CA ILE A 49 -16.40 5.38 -5.29
C ILE A 49 -15.39 4.70 -6.22
N GLY A 50 -14.11 4.92 -5.99
CA GLY A 50 -13.05 4.26 -6.73
C GLY A 50 -11.83 4.01 -5.86
N GLN A 51 -11.08 2.99 -6.20
CA GLN A 51 -9.79 2.69 -5.58
C GLN A 51 -8.81 2.22 -6.64
N THR A 52 -7.51 2.40 -6.40
CA THR A 52 -6.49 1.81 -7.27
C THR A 52 -6.69 0.30 -7.36
N THR A 53 -6.70 -0.27 -8.56
CA THR A 53 -6.85 -1.72 -8.74
C THR A 53 -5.59 -2.48 -8.37
N HIS A 54 -5.66 -3.81 -8.36
CA HIS A 54 -4.49 -4.68 -8.30
C HIS A 54 -3.47 -4.24 -9.36
N ASP A 55 -2.19 -4.40 -9.08
CA ASP A 55 -1.08 -3.98 -9.95
C ASP A 55 -1.05 -2.48 -10.27
N GLY A 56 -1.87 -1.69 -9.56
CA GLY A 56 -1.81 -0.24 -9.55
C GLY A 56 -2.53 0.47 -10.71
N ARG A 57 -3.27 -0.24 -11.55
CA ARG A 57 -4.03 0.37 -12.67
C ARG A 57 -5.30 -0.42 -12.98
N PRO A 58 -6.41 0.28 -13.31
CA PRO A 58 -6.61 1.74 -13.37
C PRO A 58 -6.46 2.46 -12.03
N HIS A 59 -6.24 3.79 -12.06
CA HIS A 59 -6.20 4.66 -10.88
C HIS A 59 -7.60 4.86 -10.29
N ALA A 60 -7.66 5.26 -9.01
CA ALA A 60 -8.90 5.43 -8.26
C ALA A 60 -9.89 6.40 -8.92
N GLU A 61 -9.38 7.55 -9.42
CA GLU A 61 -10.19 8.57 -10.07
C GLU A 61 -10.85 8.03 -11.35
N ARG A 62 -10.11 7.23 -12.13
CA ARG A 62 -10.63 6.62 -13.36
C ARG A 62 -11.72 5.62 -13.05
N ASN A 63 -11.53 4.79 -12.03
CA ASN A 63 -12.55 3.83 -11.60
C ASN A 63 -13.80 4.55 -11.09
N ALA A 64 -13.63 5.57 -10.23
CA ALA A 64 -14.75 6.35 -9.72
C ALA A 64 -15.57 7.01 -10.84
N ILE A 65 -14.91 7.59 -11.86
CA ILE A 65 -15.62 8.22 -12.98
C ILE A 65 -16.32 7.16 -13.85
N LYS A 66 -15.67 6.02 -14.11
CA LYS A 66 -16.21 4.95 -14.95
C LYS A 66 -17.42 4.26 -14.32
N ASP A 67 -17.33 4.00 -13.02
CA ASP A 67 -18.30 3.18 -12.29
C ASP A 67 -19.38 4.05 -11.61
N SER A 68 -19.49 5.34 -12.00
CA SER A 68 -20.53 6.22 -11.48
C SER A 68 -21.90 5.81 -11.96
N ILE A 69 -22.87 5.83 -11.03
CA ILE A 69 -24.28 5.54 -11.32
C ILE A 69 -24.99 6.70 -12.01
N GLU A 70 -24.39 7.91 -11.99
CA GLU A 70 -24.92 9.13 -12.58
C GLU A 70 -23.85 9.89 -13.37
N ASN A 71 -24.31 10.93 -14.10
CA ASN A 71 -23.41 11.89 -14.73
C ASN A 71 -22.63 12.69 -13.69
N VAL A 72 -21.31 12.56 -13.71
CA VAL A 72 -20.40 13.20 -12.75
C VAL A 72 -20.17 14.69 -13.01
N ALA A 73 -20.72 15.26 -14.07
CA ALA A 73 -20.57 16.70 -14.36
C ALA A 73 -21.15 17.53 -13.21
N GLY A 74 -20.39 18.56 -12.81
CA GLY A 74 -20.74 19.45 -11.68
C GLY A 74 -20.48 18.87 -10.29
N SER A 75 -20.07 17.61 -10.17
CA SER A 75 -19.80 16.96 -8.87
C SER A 75 -18.50 17.42 -8.22
N LYS A 76 -18.32 17.02 -6.95
CA LYS A 76 -17.08 17.14 -6.18
C LYS A 76 -16.36 15.79 -6.12
N MET A 77 -15.03 15.81 -6.29
CA MET A 77 -14.19 14.63 -6.17
C MET A 77 -13.27 14.74 -4.96
N TYR A 78 -13.33 13.77 -4.07
CA TYR A 78 -12.43 13.62 -2.93
C TYR A 78 -11.44 12.50 -3.24
N VAL A 79 -10.15 12.80 -3.22
CA VAL A 79 -9.10 11.82 -3.53
C VAL A 79 -7.95 11.92 -2.52
N THR A 80 -7.43 10.79 -2.07
CA THR A 80 -6.44 10.77 -0.99
C THR A 80 -5.09 11.34 -1.39
N LEU A 81 -4.71 11.24 -2.66
CA LEU A 81 -3.44 11.71 -3.22
C LEU A 81 -3.69 12.64 -4.41
N GLU A 82 -2.78 13.57 -4.66
CA GLU A 82 -2.83 14.46 -5.83
C GLU A 82 -3.01 13.66 -7.14
N PRO A 83 -4.04 13.93 -7.96
CA PRO A 83 -4.27 13.25 -9.23
C PRO A 83 -3.08 13.39 -10.18
N CYS A 84 -2.72 12.37 -10.94
CA CYS A 84 -1.61 12.45 -11.86
C CYS A 84 -1.91 13.38 -13.06
N CYS A 85 -0.88 14.16 -13.50
CA CYS A 85 -0.97 15.08 -14.63
C CYS A 85 0.02 14.76 -15.76
N HIS A 86 0.80 13.69 -15.65
CA HIS A 86 1.73 13.26 -16.68
C HIS A 86 1.22 12.02 -17.42
N LYS A 87 1.62 11.86 -18.68
CA LYS A 87 1.34 10.67 -19.47
C LYS A 87 2.27 9.53 -18.99
N GLY A 88 1.67 8.49 -18.41
CA GLY A 88 2.35 7.25 -18.07
C GLY A 88 1.89 6.11 -18.99
N LYS A 89 1.69 4.92 -18.43
CA LYS A 89 1.05 3.79 -19.16
C LYS A 89 -0.41 4.07 -19.52
N THR A 90 -1.05 5.03 -18.85
CA THR A 90 -2.41 5.48 -19.11
C THR A 90 -2.43 7.01 -19.21
N PRO A 91 -3.43 7.60 -19.89
CA PRO A 91 -3.60 9.05 -19.92
C PRO A 91 -3.75 9.64 -18.51
N PRO A 92 -3.35 10.91 -18.28
CA PRO A 92 -3.43 11.58 -16.99
C PRO A 92 -4.84 11.58 -16.41
N CYS A 93 -4.96 11.42 -15.08
CA CYS A 93 -6.24 11.54 -14.38
C CYS A 93 -6.79 12.97 -14.49
N THR A 94 -5.94 14.01 -14.46
CA THR A 94 -6.36 15.39 -14.65
C THR A 94 -7.13 15.59 -15.95
N ASN A 95 -6.69 15.00 -17.07
CA ASN A 95 -7.38 15.11 -18.34
C ASN A 95 -8.77 14.47 -18.30
N LEU A 96 -8.89 13.33 -17.64
CA LEU A 96 -10.18 12.66 -17.47
C LEU A 96 -11.12 13.48 -16.58
N ILE A 97 -10.62 14.03 -15.47
CA ILE A 97 -11.37 14.89 -14.54
C ILE A 97 -11.92 16.12 -15.30
N ILE A 98 -11.08 16.78 -16.11
CA ILE A 98 -11.48 17.94 -16.92
C ILE A 98 -12.55 17.55 -17.94
N LYS A 99 -12.31 16.46 -18.70
CA LYS A 99 -13.27 15.95 -19.70
C LYS A 99 -14.62 15.60 -19.09
N SER A 100 -14.62 15.09 -17.87
CA SER A 100 -15.83 14.71 -17.13
C SER A 100 -16.54 15.89 -16.46
N LYS A 101 -16.03 17.11 -16.64
CA LYS A 101 -16.64 18.36 -16.10
C LYS A 101 -16.87 18.34 -14.59
N ILE A 102 -15.96 17.69 -13.83
CA ILE A 102 -15.95 17.75 -12.37
C ILE A 102 -15.76 19.22 -11.96
N SER A 103 -16.59 19.73 -11.04
CA SER A 103 -16.55 21.15 -10.63
C SER A 103 -15.51 21.46 -9.57
N GLU A 104 -15.24 20.51 -8.68
CA GLU A 104 -14.31 20.69 -7.56
C GLU A 104 -13.53 19.40 -7.28
N VAL A 105 -12.22 19.53 -7.09
CA VAL A 105 -11.33 18.45 -6.65
C VAL A 105 -10.74 18.80 -5.29
N ILE A 106 -10.95 17.90 -4.33
CA ILE A 106 -10.38 18.00 -2.99
C ILE A 106 -9.39 16.83 -2.82
N TYR A 107 -8.10 17.14 -2.73
CA TYR A 107 -7.11 16.10 -2.41
C TYR A 107 -6.41 16.37 -1.09
N SER A 108 -5.95 15.30 -0.43
CA SER A 108 -5.35 15.43 0.90
C SER A 108 -3.91 15.89 0.84
N ILE A 109 -3.07 15.18 0.13
CA ILE A 109 -1.62 15.43 0.07
C ILE A 109 -1.12 15.46 -1.37
N SER A 110 -0.07 16.24 -1.60
CA SER A 110 0.62 16.25 -2.90
C SER A 110 1.43 14.97 -3.08
N ASP A 111 1.57 14.54 -4.33
CA ASP A 111 2.46 13.43 -4.67
C ASP A 111 3.92 13.87 -4.48
N ILE A 112 4.78 12.91 -4.14
CA ILE A 112 6.24 13.12 -4.07
C ILE A 112 6.90 13.03 -5.45
N ASP A 113 6.24 12.46 -6.43
CA ASP A 113 6.76 12.37 -7.80
C ASP A 113 6.85 13.78 -8.42
N GLU A 114 8.06 14.20 -8.75
CA GLU A 114 8.33 15.52 -9.32
C GLU A 114 7.55 15.81 -10.62
N ARG A 115 7.11 14.77 -11.32
CA ARG A 115 6.26 14.89 -12.52
C ARG A 115 4.84 15.33 -12.18
N VAL A 116 4.40 15.15 -10.91
CA VAL A 116 3.04 15.41 -10.42
C VAL A 116 3.02 16.54 -9.41
N SER A 117 3.94 16.55 -8.47
CA SER A 117 3.96 17.41 -7.28
C SER A 117 3.61 18.89 -7.57
N GLY A 118 2.43 19.32 -7.17
CA GLY A 118 1.91 20.67 -7.35
C GLY A 118 1.53 21.05 -8.79
N LYS A 119 1.83 20.22 -9.79
CA LYS A 119 1.51 20.49 -11.20
C LYS A 119 0.05 20.24 -11.51
N SER A 120 -0.54 19.20 -10.90
CA SER A 120 -1.96 18.91 -11.08
C SER A 120 -2.86 20.02 -10.58
N PHE A 121 -2.47 20.67 -9.48
CA PHE A 121 -3.15 21.86 -8.97
C PHE A 121 -3.24 22.96 -10.06
N LYS A 122 -2.12 23.25 -10.74
CA LYS A 122 -2.05 24.26 -11.78
C LYS A 122 -2.94 23.88 -12.97
N VAL A 123 -2.83 22.63 -13.45
CA VAL A 123 -3.61 22.11 -14.59
C VAL A 123 -5.12 22.16 -14.34
N LEU A 124 -5.57 21.70 -13.17
CA LEU A 124 -6.99 21.72 -12.83
C LEU A 124 -7.52 23.15 -12.66
N LYS A 125 -6.75 24.03 -12.00
CA LYS A 125 -7.13 25.42 -11.79
C LYS A 125 -7.22 26.21 -13.10
N SER A 126 -6.27 26.01 -14.04
CA SER A 126 -6.33 26.66 -15.36
C SER A 126 -7.54 26.20 -16.19
N SER A 127 -8.05 25.00 -15.92
CA SER A 127 -9.28 24.46 -16.52
C SER A 127 -10.55 24.87 -15.75
N LYS A 128 -10.48 25.89 -14.88
CA LYS A 128 -11.60 26.44 -14.07
C LYS A 128 -12.20 25.45 -13.07
N ILE A 129 -11.48 24.39 -12.72
CA ILE A 129 -11.89 23.47 -11.65
C ILE A 129 -11.45 24.05 -10.32
N LYS A 130 -12.35 24.11 -9.35
CA LYS A 130 -12.02 24.50 -7.98
C LYS A 130 -11.17 23.42 -7.33
N VAL A 131 -10.03 23.78 -6.73
CA VAL A 131 -9.14 22.82 -6.07
C VAL A 131 -8.90 23.24 -4.63
N ARG A 132 -9.19 22.33 -3.70
CA ARG A 132 -8.82 22.43 -2.27
C ARG A 132 -7.90 21.28 -1.89
N LYS A 133 -7.01 21.51 -0.92
CA LYS A 133 -5.99 20.53 -0.50
C LYS A 133 -5.82 20.51 1.03
N ASN A 134 -5.09 19.50 1.52
CA ASN A 134 -4.77 19.32 2.93
C ASN A 134 -5.92 18.84 3.84
N LEU A 135 -7.02 18.33 3.28
CA LEU A 135 -8.09 17.69 4.05
C LEU A 135 -7.61 16.37 4.67
N LEU A 136 -7.71 16.21 5.98
CA LEU A 136 -7.20 15.07 6.77
C LEU A 136 -5.70 14.79 6.53
N LYS A 137 -4.91 15.83 6.25
CA LYS A 137 -3.50 15.72 5.87
C LYS A 137 -2.68 14.87 6.84
N LYS A 138 -2.88 15.01 8.16
CA LYS A 138 -2.12 14.29 9.19
C LYS A 138 -2.30 12.77 9.08
N ASP A 139 -3.54 12.32 8.97
CA ASP A 139 -3.87 10.89 8.95
C ASP A 139 -3.46 10.25 7.62
N ILE A 140 -3.73 10.94 6.52
CA ILE A 140 -3.38 10.48 5.18
C ILE A 140 -1.86 10.49 4.96
N SER A 141 -1.13 11.46 5.52
CA SER A 141 0.34 11.44 5.48
C SER A 141 0.93 10.23 6.23
N ARG A 142 0.34 9.81 7.34
CA ARG A 142 0.75 8.58 8.04
C ARG A 142 0.53 7.34 7.19
N PHE A 143 -0.60 7.26 6.50
CA PHE A 143 -0.91 6.16 5.59
C PHE A 143 0.11 6.07 4.44
N TYR A 144 0.47 7.20 3.81
CA TYR A 144 1.44 7.20 2.70
C TYR A 144 2.90 7.22 3.14
N TYR A 145 3.20 7.29 4.44
CA TYR A 145 4.58 7.38 4.91
C TYR A 145 5.50 6.28 4.39
N PRO A 146 5.13 4.97 4.38
CA PRO A 146 5.97 3.90 3.82
C PRO A 146 6.24 4.08 2.32
N TYR A 147 5.23 4.49 1.56
CA TYR A 147 5.36 4.76 0.13
C TYR A 147 6.32 5.92 -0.14
N PHE A 148 6.14 7.04 0.56
CA PHE A 148 7.01 8.21 0.41
C PHE A 148 8.44 7.95 0.88
N PHE A 149 8.60 7.22 1.98
CA PHE A 149 9.91 6.79 2.46
C PHE A 149 10.67 6.01 1.39
N ASN A 150 10.04 5.00 0.82
CA ASN A 150 10.66 4.19 -0.25
C ASN A 150 10.99 5.03 -1.48
N ARG A 151 10.07 5.90 -1.94
CA ARG A 151 10.31 6.74 -3.12
C ARG A 151 11.45 7.73 -2.93
N LYS A 152 11.52 8.35 -1.76
CA LYS A 152 12.56 9.33 -1.42
C LYS A 152 13.93 8.68 -1.23
N ASN A 153 13.99 7.61 -0.45
CA ASN A 153 15.25 7.02 -0.02
C ASN A 153 15.73 5.87 -0.92
N LYS A 154 14.88 5.35 -1.83
CA LYS A 154 15.18 4.22 -2.72
C LYS A 154 15.54 2.91 -1.99
N ILE A 155 15.07 2.77 -0.76
CA ILE A 155 15.22 1.57 0.07
C ILE A 155 13.86 1.10 0.57
N PRO A 156 13.69 -0.18 0.94
CA PRO A 156 12.45 -0.68 1.51
C PRO A 156 12.11 0.02 2.82
N PHE A 157 10.80 0.24 3.06
CA PHE A 157 10.31 0.54 4.40
C PHE A 157 10.21 -0.77 5.19
N VAL A 158 10.90 -0.87 6.31
CA VAL A 158 10.98 -2.10 7.10
C VAL A 158 10.11 -1.98 8.35
N THR A 159 9.24 -2.96 8.54
CA THR A 159 8.41 -3.11 9.74
C THR A 159 8.85 -4.33 10.52
N GLY A 160 9.26 -4.15 11.77
CA GLY A 160 9.56 -5.23 12.69
C GLY A 160 8.29 -5.73 13.39
N LYS A 161 8.08 -7.06 13.40
CA LYS A 161 7.04 -7.73 14.21
C LYS A 161 7.68 -8.71 15.16
N ILE A 162 7.46 -8.53 16.43
CA ILE A 162 7.91 -9.47 17.47
C ILE A 162 6.73 -9.88 18.35
N ALA A 163 6.70 -11.14 18.77
CA ALA A 163 5.78 -11.61 19.79
C ALA A 163 6.55 -11.78 21.10
N VAL A 164 6.06 -11.17 22.14
CA VAL A 164 6.68 -11.25 23.49
C VAL A 164 5.63 -11.63 24.53
N SER A 165 6.03 -12.37 25.54
CA SER A 165 5.23 -12.64 26.72
C SER A 165 5.15 -11.41 27.63
N LYS A 166 4.31 -11.46 28.68
CA LYS A 166 4.15 -10.35 29.63
C LYS A 166 5.47 -9.95 30.32
N ASN A 167 6.41 -10.89 30.45
CA ASN A 167 7.75 -10.67 30.98
C ASN A 167 8.82 -10.47 29.90
N ASN A 168 8.43 -10.03 28.69
CA ASN A 168 9.30 -9.70 27.56
C ASN A 168 10.14 -10.87 26.99
N LEU A 169 9.74 -12.11 27.20
CA LEU A 169 10.38 -13.27 26.59
C LEU A 169 9.81 -13.54 25.19
N ILE A 170 10.66 -13.93 24.26
CA ILE A 170 10.30 -14.26 22.87
C ILE A 170 10.00 -15.75 22.67
N TYR A 171 10.26 -16.57 23.68
CA TYR A 171 9.93 -18.01 23.69
C TYR A 171 9.64 -18.47 25.12
N SER A 172 8.93 -19.57 25.25
CA SER A 172 8.74 -20.30 26.53
C SER A 172 9.53 -21.59 26.51
N LYS A 173 10.17 -21.95 27.64
CA LYS A 173 10.82 -23.24 27.82
C LYS A 173 9.81 -24.41 27.72
N GLU A 174 8.58 -24.16 28.13
CA GLU A 174 7.46 -25.13 28.12
C GLU A 174 6.77 -25.21 26.75
N LYS A 175 7.32 -24.59 25.69
CA LYS A 175 6.74 -24.53 24.33
C LYS A 175 5.33 -23.94 24.28
N GLN A 176 4.92 -23.18 25.28
CA GLN A 176 3.64 -22.50 25.28
C GLN A 176 3.60 -21.41 24.24
N LYS A 177 2.51 -21.34 23.50
CA LYS A 177 2.30 -20.34 22.48
C LYS A 177 2.04 -18.98 23.13
N ILE A 178 2.88 -17.98 22.81
CA ILE A 178 2.75 -16.62 23.35
C ILE A 178 1.56 -15.87 22.72
N THR A 179 1.24 -16.18 21.47
CA THR A 179 0.21 -15.48 20.69
C THR A 179 -1.12 -16.23 20.69
N ASN A 180 -2.22 -15.48 20.70
CA ASN A 180 -3.56 -16.01 20.53
C ASN A 180 -3.98 -16.04 19.04
N ILE A 181 -5.18 -16.54 18.75
CA ILE A 181 -5.72 -16.65 17.39
C ILE A 181 -5.85 -15.28 16.69
N TYR A 182 -6.13 -14.21 17.41
CA TYR A 182 -6.22 -12.86 16.83
C TYR A 182 -4.85 -12.33 16.40
N SER A 183 -3.83 -12.52 17.23
CA SER A 183 -2.43 -12.20 16.90
C SER A 183 -1.92 -13.00 15.71
N ASP A 184 -2.34 -14.26 15.58
CA ASP A 184 -2.00 -15.08 14.42
C ASP A 184 -2.67 -14.55 13.14
N LYS A 185 -3.97 -14.24 13.20
CA LYS A 185 -4.68 -13.62 12.07
C LYS A 185 -4.03 -12.29 11.68
N PHE A 186 -3.65 -11.46 12.66
CA PHE A 186 -2.94 -10.22 12.40
C PHE A 186 -1.57 -10.45 11.75
N SER A 187 -0.82 -11.47 12.18
CA SER A 187 0.44 -11.84 11.52
C SER A 187 0.25 -12.28 10.07
N HIS A 188 -0.85 -12.98 9.75
CA HIS A 188 -1.22 -13.31 8.38
C HIS A 188 -1.67 -12.07 7.59
N PHE A 189 -2.36 -11.14 8.23
CA PHE A 189 -2.73 -9.87 7.62
C PHE A 189 -1.49 -9.03 7.27
N LEU A 190 -0.48 -8.97 8.13
CA LEU A 190 0.80 -8.34 7.81
C LEU A 190 1.48 -8.98 6.60
N ARG A 191 1.47 -10.32 6.49
CA ARG A 191 2.01 -11.01 5.31
C ARG A 191 1.24 -10.68 4.04
N TYR A 192 -0.07 -10.50 4.13
CA TYR A 192 -0.90 -10.08 3.01
C TYR A 192 -0.60 -8.66 2.53
N LYS A 193 -0.24 -7.77 3.45
CA LYS A 193 -0.02 -6.33 3.20
C LYS A 193 1.40 -5.96 2.79
N ASN A 194 2.36 -6.88 2.90
CA ASN A 194 3.76 -6.61 2.63
C ASN A 194 4.28 -7.43 1.45
N ASP A 195 5.11 -6.82 0.61
CA ASP A 195 5.70 -7.47 -0.56
C ASP A 195 6.67 -8.58 -0.18
N THR A 196 7.31 -8.46 0.99
CA THR A 196 8.40 -9.34 1.42
C THR A 196 8.33 -9.63 2.91
N ILE A 197 8.64 -10.87 3.30
CA ILE A 197 8.89 -11.27 4.69
C ILE A 197 10.31 -11.77 4.83
N LEU A 198 11.02 -11.27 5.84
CA LEU A 198 12.44 -11.57 6.08
C LEU A 198 12.63 -12.25 7.40
N ILE A 199 13.44 -13.33 7.41
CA ILE A 199 13.90 -14.03 8.61
C ILE A 199 15.40 -14.36 8.52
N SER A 200 16.01 -14.73 9.66
CA SER A 200 17.36 -15.30 9.67
C SER A 200 17.31 -16.82 9.39
N TYR A 201 18.43 -17.39 8.93
CA TYR A 201 18.60 -18.84 8.79
C TYR A 201 18.41 -19.56 10.13
N LYS A 202 18.75 -18.94 11.26
CA LYS A 202 18.55 -19.53 12.60
C LYS A 202 17.07 -19.76 12.89
N THR A 203 16.21 -18.79 12.55
CA THR A 203 14.75 -18.93 12.65
C THR A 203 14.24 -20.01 11.69
N LEU A 204 14.76 -20.05 10.45
CA LEU A 204 14.42 -21.10 9.50
C LEU A 204 14.71 -22.49 10.05
N ASN A 205 15.93 -22.71 10.53
CA ASN A 205 16.38 -24.02 11.00
C ASN A 205 15.70 -24.46 12.28
N LYS A 206 15.37 -23.51 13.19
CA LYS A 206 14.71 -23.80 14.46
C LYS A 206 13.23 -24.07 14.30
N ASP A 207 12.52 -23.20 13.55
CA ASP A 207 11.06 -23.17 13.55
C ASP A 207 10.45 -23.81 12.30
N ASN A 208 11.23 -24.00 11.24
CA ASN A 208 10.80 -24.45 9.91
C ASN A 208 9.46 -23.80 9.46
N PRO A 209 9.37 -22.48 9.44
CA PRO A 209 8.11 -21.77 9.25
C PRO A 209 7.66 -21.81 7.78
N LYS A 210 6.34 -21.75 7.53
CA LYS A 210 5.81 -21.67 6.16
C LYS A 210 5.88 -20.27 5.55
N LEU A 211 5.79 -19.22 6.35
CA LEU A 211 5.81 -17.78 5.97
C LEU A 211 4.85 -17.38 4.85
N ASN A 212 3.82 -18.16 4.61
CA ASN A 212 2.77 -17.85 3.63
C ASN A 212 1.58 -17.13 4.27
N CYS A 213 0.76 -16.49 3.45
CA CYS A 213 -0.53 -15.96 3.88
C CYS A 213 -1.54 -17.12 3.91
N ARG A 214 -2.29 -17.25 5.02
CA ARG A 214 -3.34 -18.26 5.22
C ARG A 214 -4.67 -17.63 5.65
N LEU A 215 -4.92 -16.40 5.19
CA LEU A 215 -6.25 -15.79 5.31
C LEU A 215 -7.18 -16.43 4.27
N LYS A 216 -8.46 -16.63 4.65
CA LYS A 216 -9.48 -17.19 3.75
C LYS A 216 -9.52 -16.41 2.43
N ASN A 217 -9.46 -17.09 1.32
CA ASN A 217 -9.48 -16.53 -0.05
C ASN A 217 -8.31 -15.56 -0.38
N LYS A 218 -7.19 -15.63 0.38
CA LYS A 218 -6.01 -14.75 0.18
C LYS A 218 -4.69 -15.52 0.05
N ASN A 219 -4.73 -16.82 -0.19
CA ASN A 219 -3.52 -17.67 -0.26
C ASN A 219 -2.56 -17.25 -1.39
N ASN A 220 -3.08 -16.72 -2.49
CA ASN A 220 -2.29 -16.28 -3.65
C ASN A 220 -1.51 -14.98 -3.40
N PHE A 221 -1.76 -14.30 -2.27
CA PHE A 221 -1.09 -13.05 -1.89
C PHE A 221 0.00 -13.27 -0.83
N SER A 222 0.71 -14.38 -0.92
CA SER A 222 1.85 -14.63 -0.02
C SER A 222 3.04 -13.76 -0.43
N PRO A 223 3.75 -13.14 0.54
CA PRO A 223 4.90 -12.29 0.24
C PRO A 223 6.09 -13.12 -0.27
N ILE A 224 7.03 -12.46 -0.96
CA ILE A 224 8.34 -13.03 -1.25
C ILE A 224 9.03 -13.32 0.08
N ARG A 225 9.60 -14.54 0.21
CA ARG A 225 10.31 -14.96 1.42
C ARG A 225 11.79 -14.66 1.27
N VAL A 226 12.35 -13.99 2.26
CA VAL A 226 13.79 -13.65 2.29
C VAL A 226 14.44 -14.28 3.50
N ILE A 227 15.59 -14.91 3.29
CA ILE A 227 16.42 -15.52 4.32
C ILE A 227 17.76 -14.80 4.35
N LEU A 228 18.16 -14.31 5.51
CA LEU A 228 19.52 -13.82 5.74
C LEU A 228 20.38 -14.97 6.26
N ASP A 229 21.37 -15.36 5.46
CA ASP A 229 22.22 -16.52 5.74
C ASP A 229 23.65 -16.34 5.19
N SER A 230 24.47 -15.61 5.92
CA SER A 230 25.80 -15.17 5.48
C SER A 230 26.67 -16.29 4.89
N LYS A 231 26.53 -17.54 5.36
CA LYS A 231 27.38 -18.69 5.02
C LYS A 231 26.63 -19.89 4.45
N LEU A 232 25.36 -19.71 4.06
CA LEU A 232 24.46 -20.75 3.57
C LEU A 232 24.37 -21.96 4.53
N HIS A 233 23.96 -21.69 5.77
CA HIS A 233 23.72 -22.70 6.81
C HIS A 233 22.25 -23.15 6.86
N SER A 234 21.41 -22.64 5.97
CA SER A 234 20.00 -23.01 5.85
C SER A 234 19.85 -24.49 5.55
N ASN A 235 18.94 -25.14 6.27
CA ASN A 235 18.63 -26.54 6.05
C ASN A 235 17.88 -26.72 4.73
N LEU A 236 18.49 -27.43 3.78
CA LEU A 236 17.92 -27.74 2.45
C LEU A 236 16.58 -28.46 2.53
N ASN A 237 16.33 -29.21 3.61
CA ASN A 237 15.09 -29.93 3.85
C ASN A 237 13.98 -29.04 4.43
N SER A 238 14.25 -27.75 4.69
CA SER A 238 13.24 -26.84 5.23
C SER A 238 12.10 -26.59 4.23
N TYR A 239 10.91 -26.32 4.77
CA TYR A 239 9.71 -26.03 3.98
C TYR A 239 9.92 -24.88 2.99
N LEU A 240 10.65 -23.80 3.38
CA LEU A 240 10.87 -22.65 2.53
C LEU A 240 11.69 -23.01 1.28
N ILE A 241 12.72 -23.82 1.45
CA ILE A 241 13.58 -24.27 0.33
C ILE A 241 12.77 -25.20 -0.58
N LYS A 242 12.17 -26.26 -0.03
CA LYS A 242 11.38 -27.24 -0.81
C LYS A 242 10.19 -26.62 -1.57
N SER A 243 9.65 -25.53 -1.08
CA SER A 243 8.51 -24.83 -1.72
C SER A 243 8.90 -23.58 -2.50
N ALA A 244 10.18 -23.38 -2.80
CA ALA A 244 10.69 -22.18 -3.48
C ALA A 244 10.11 -22.00 -4.89
N SER A 245 9.83 -23.10 -5.60
CA SER A 245 9.15 -23.10 -6.90
C SER A 245 7.72 -22.58 -6.86
N LYS A 246 7.01 -22.75 -5.69
CA LYS A 246 5.61 -22.33 -5.52
C LYS A 246 5.50 -20.90 -4.97
N ILE A 247 6.37 -20.52 -4.06
CA ILE A 247 6.43 -19.18 -3.46
C ILE A 247 7.88 -18.71 -3.50
N LYS A 248 8.14 -17.64 -4.24
CA LYS A 248 9.48 -17.09 -4.45
C LYS A 248 10.24 -16.96 -3.12
N THR A 249 11.43 -17.56 -3.06
CA THR A 249 12.32 -17.53 -1.90
C THR A 249 13.69 -17.02 -2.34
N ILE A 250 14.23 -16.05 -1.63
CA ILE A 250 15.52 -15.43 -1.91
C ILE A 250 16.41 -15.63 -0.69
N ILE A 251 17.64 -16.07 -0.89
CA ILE A 251 18.65 -16.17 0.18
C ILE A 251 19.72 -15.13 -0.09
N PHE A 252 19.95 -14.25 0.86
CA PHE A 252 21.09 -13.35 0.86
C PHE A 252 22.23 -14.00 1.63
N TYR A 253 23.34 -14.22 0.95
CA TYR A 253 24.56 -14.74 1.54
C TYR A 253 25.76 -13.84 1.22
N ASN A 254 26.83 -13.94 2.01
CA ASN A 254 28.06 -13.19 1.83
C ASN A 254 29.15 -14.09 1.26
N GLU A 255 29.42 -15.23 1.91
CA GLU A 255 30.50 -16.15 1.57
C GLU A 255 29.98 -17.58 1.52
N ALA A 256 30.24 -18.26 0.39
CA ALA A 256 29.99 -19.68 0.24
C ALA A 256 30.79 -20.29 -0.88
N THR A 257 31.13 -21.59 -0.78
CA THR A 257 31.80 -22.34 -1.85
C THR A 257 30.86 -22.55 -3.04
N LYS A 258 31.40 -22.70 -4.23
CA LYS A 258 30.64 -22.98 -5.47
C LYS A 258 29.75 -24.22 -5.32
N SER A 259 30.27 -25.27 -4.70
CA SER A 259 29.53 -26.50 -4.43
C SER A 259 28.33 -26.25 -3.52
N LYS A 260 28.49 -25.43 -2.49
CA LYS A 260 27.42 -25.09 -1.59
C LYS A 260 26.34 -24.22 -2.24
N ILE A 261 26.75 -23.26 -3.09
CA ILE A 261 25.82 -22.42 -3.85
C ILE A 261 24.97 -23.27 -4.81
N SER A 262 25.57 -24.29 -5.46
CA SER A 262 24.84 -25.17 -6.39
C SER A 262 23.71 -25.95 -5.75
N LEU A 263 23.77 -26.24 -4.43
CA LEU A 263 22.71 -26.93 -3.69
C LEU A 263 21.44 -26.09 -3.50
N PHE A 264 21.53 -24.76 -3.66
CA PHE A 264 20.43 -23.82 -3.48
C PHE A 264 19.87 -23.26 -4.80
N LYS A 265 20.43 -23.67 -5.95
CA LYS A 265 19.94 -23.30 -7.29
C LYS A 265 18.95 -24.33 -7.81
#